data_6a97c4b8b801273e1f38e372b7c383d9
#
_entry.id   6a97c4b8b801273e1f38e372b7c383d9
#
_cell.length_a   1.000
_cell.length_b   1.000
_cell.length_c   1.000
_cell.angle_alpha   90.00
_cell.angle_beta   90.00
_cell.angle_gamma   90.00
#
_symmetry.space_group_name_H-M   'P 1'
#
loop_
_entity.id
_entity.type
_entity.pdbx_description
1 polymer ?
#
loop_
_entity_poly.entity_id
_entity_poly.type
_entity_poly.pdbx_seq_one_letter_code
_entity_poly.pdbx_strand_id
1 'polypeptide(L)'
;FGQVLDAGVSEDELITFKYEEQGVATLEDGIYALEDNLKDPAFADKMVRFVRASMKGWKYAEANPGEAANIVLDNDESGAQTEAHQVRMMGEIAKLTAGSNGTLDPADYERTVATLMAGGSDPVITAKPSGAWTHAITDKALK
;
A
#
# COMPACT_ATOMS: atom_id res chain seq x y z
N PHE A 1 -3.75 14.87 4.40
CA PHE A 1 -2.96 16.08 4.08
C PHE A 1 -3.47 16.72 2.79
N GLY A 2 -3.41 16.03 1.62
CA GLY A 2 -3.82 16.58 0.34
C GLY A 2 -5.23 17.19 0.30
N GLN A 3 -6.21 16.52 0.90
CA GLN A 3 -7.59 17.04 0.99
C GLN A 3 -7.70 18.34 1.79
N VAL A 4 -6.85 18.54 2.80
CA VAL A 4 -6.81 19.78 3.58
C VAL A 4 -6.27 20.93 2.72
N LEU A 5 -5.23 20.66 1.91
CA LEU A 5 -4.71 21.63 0.95
C LEU A 5 -5.75 21.96 -0.14
N ASP A 6 -6.49 20.95 -0.64
CA ASP A 6 -7.55 21.13 -1.63
C ASP A 6 -8.73 21.96 -1.07
N ALA A 7 -8.94 21.94 0.23
CA ALA A 7 -9.91 22.80 0.94
C ALA A 7 -9.41 24.26 1.11
N GLY A 8 -8.20 24.58 0.63
CA GLY A 8 -7.65 25.95 0.62
C GLY A 8 -6.82 26.31 1.83
N VAL A 9 -6.46 25.34 2.70
CA VAL A 9 -5.52 25.57 3.81
C VAL A 9 -4.11 25.54 3.25
N SER A 10 -3.28 26.54 3.60
CA SER A 10 -1.89 26.61 3.16
C SER A 10 -1.00 25.65 3.95
N GLU A 11 0.03 25.10 3.30
CA GLU A 11 0.93 24.12 3.94
C GLU A 11 1.67 24.73 5.15
N ASP A 12 2.00 26.00 5.11
CA ASP A 12 2.67 26.72 6.19
C ASP A 12 1.77 27.00 7.41
N GLU A 13 0.46 26.80 7.28
CA GLU A 13 -0.51 26.83 8.39
C GLU A 13 -0.65 25.48 9.10
N LEU A 14 0.01 24.42 8.59
CA LEU A 14 -0.11 23.06 9.10
C LEU A 14 1.14 22.61 9.85
N ILE A 15 0.93 21.93 10.97
CA ILE A 15 1.97 21.15 11.64
C ILE A 15 1.72 19.69 11.28
N THR A 16 2.69 19.07 10.58
CA THR A 16 2.57 17.69 10.10
C THR A 16 3.50 16.78 10.90
N PHE A 17 2.93 15.71 11.46
CA PHE A 17 3.69 14.64 12.12
C PHE A 17 3.64 13.39 11.23
N LYS A 18 4.76 13.03 10.66
CA LYS A 18 4.87 11.81 9.85
C LYS A 18 5.16 10.62 10.76
N TYR A 19 4.40 9.55 10.62
CA TYR A 19 4.53 8.37 11.48
C TYR A 19 5.89 7.71 11.38
N GLU A 20 6.48 7.67 10.18
CA GLU A 20 7.84 7.14 9.99
C GLU A 20 8.89 7.91 10.77
N GLU A 21 8.74 9.23 10.90
CA GLU A 21 9.65 10.09 11.69
C GLU A 21 9.44 9.92 13.21
N GLN A 22 8.29 9.37 13.62
CA GLN A 22 7.96 9.07 15.00
C GLN A 22 8.31 7.62 15.40
N GLY A 23 8.91 6.85 14.53
CA GLY A 23 9.28 5.45 14.78
C GLY A 23 8.11 4.47 14.74
N VAL A 24 6.95 4.88 14.21
CA VAL A 24 5.74 4.05 14.10
C VAL A 24 5.33 3.81 12.64
N ALA A 25 6.30 3.70 11.73
CA ALA A 25 6.06 3.33 10.35
C ALA A 25 5.51 1.90 10.27
N THR A 26 4.24 1.76 9.95
CA THR A 26 3.55 0.47 9.81
C THR A 26 3.27 0.16 8.35
N LEU A 27 3.17 -1.13 8.02
CA LEU A 27 2.58 -1.56 6.75
C LEU A 27 1.08 -1.26 6.78
N GLU A 28 0.56 -0.73 5.68
CA GLU A 28 -0.85 -0.37 5.57
C GLU A 28 -1.58 -1.29 4.59
N ASP A 29 -1.31 -1.16 3.31
CA ASP A 29 -1.99 -1.91 2.28
C ASP A 29 -1.24 -3.17 1.86
N GLY A 30 -1.99 -4.22 1.48
CA GLY A 30 -1.42 -5.47 1.03
C GLY A 30 -2.40 -6.32 0.24
N ILE A 31 -1.88 -7.34 -0.43
CA ILE A 31 -2.70 -8.35 -1.10
C ILE A 31 -2.88 -9.52 -0.13
N TYR A 32 -4.14 -9.85 0.16
CA TYR A 32 -4.52 -10.89 1.11
C TYR A 32 -5.22 -12.04 0.40
N ALA A 33 -4.97 -13.25 0.87
CA ALA A 33 -5.66 -14.45 0.43
C ALA A 33 -5.84 -15.41 1.60
N LEU A 34 -6.89 -16.23 1.57
CA LEU A 34 -7.06 -17.30 2.53
C LEU A 34 -5.96 -18.36 2.32
N GLU A 35 -5.36 -18.81 3.41
CA GLU A 35 -4.30 -19.82 3.38
C GLU A 35 -4.75 -21.12 2.68
N ASP A 36 -5.99 -21.55 2.94
CA ASP A 36 -6.54 -22.75 2.30
C ASP A 36 -6.66 -22.61 0.78
N ASN A 37 -7.00 -21.43 0.28
CA ASN A 37 -7.04 -21.17 -1.17
C ASN A 37 -5.63 -21.24 -1.80
N LEU A 38 -4.59 -20.82 -1.06
CA LEU A 38 -3.22 -20.89 -1.55
C LEU A 38 -2.68 -22.34 -1.69
N LYS A 39 -3.33 -23.31 -1.06
CA LYS A 39 -3.03 -24.74 -1.20
C LYS A 39 -3.51 -25.32 -2.55
N ASP A 40 -4.47 -24.66 -3.21
CA ASP A 40 -4.88 -25.00 -4.58
C ASP A 40 -3.88 -24.44 -5.59
N PRO A 41 -3.20 -25.30 -6.37
CA PRO A 41 -2.21 -24.84 -7.37
C PRO A 41 -2.79 -23.91 -8.43
N ALA A 42 -4.06 -24.08 -8.82
CA ALA A 42 -4.71 -23.23 -9.83
C ALA A 42 -4.98 -21.83 -9.25
N PHE A 43 -5.39 -21.74 -8.00
CA PHE A 43 -5.54 -20.45 -7.32
C PHE A 43 -4.19 -19.76 -7.09
N ALA A 44 -3.17 -20.51 -6.65
CA ALA A 44 -1.82 -19.96 -6.45
C ALA A 44 -1.24 -19.42 -7.77
N ASP A 45 -1.41 -20.12 -8.91
CA ASP A 45 -1.01 -19.62 -10.24
C ASP A 45 -1.78 -18.33 -10.62
N LYS A 46 -3.08 -18.28 -10.34
CA LYS A 46 -3.87 -17.06 -10.54
C LYS A 46 -3.30 -15.89 -9.75
N MET A 47 -2.93 -16.10 -8.47
CA MET A 47 -2.32 -15.07 -7.64
C MET A 47 -0.96 -14.62 -8.16
N VAL A 48 -0.13 -15.52 -8.67
CA VAL A 48 1.14 -15.18 -9.34
C VAL A 48 0.91 -14.23 -10.52
N ARG A 49 -0.08 -14.55 -11.38
CA ARG A 49 -0.42 -13.69 -12.52
C ARG A 49 -0.99 -12.36 -12.10
N PHE A 50 -1.81 -12.34 -11.06
CA PHE A 50 -2.41 -11.14 -10.50
C PHE A 50 -1.32 -10.20 -9.95
N VAL A 51 -0.42 -10.69 -9.09
CA VAL A 51 0.68 -9.90 -8.52
C VAL A 51 1.58 -9.35 -9.64
N ARG A 52 1.91 -10.17 -10.64
CA ARG A 52 2.71 -9.72 -11.79
C ARG A 52 2.03 -8.59 -12.56
N ALA A 53 0.72 -8.70 -12.80
CA ALA A 53 -0.05 -7.66 -13.48
C ALA A 53 -0.14 -6.39 -12.63
N SER A 54 -0.37 -6.52 -11.32
CA SER A 54 -0.41 -5.39 -10.39
C SER A 54 0.91 -4.62 -10.39
N MET A 55 2.05 -5.32 -10.33
CA MET A 55 3.37 -4.66 -10.38
C MET A 55 3.66 -3.98 -11.71
N LYS A 56 3.15 -4.50 -12.83
CA LYS A 56 3.21 -3.78 -14.10
C LYS A 56 2.37 -2.51 -14.08
N GLY A 57 1.18 -2.57 -13.48
CA GLY A 57 0.30 -1.42 -13.28
C GLY A 57 0.97 -0.33 -12.43
N TRP A 58 1.58 -0.68 -11.31
CA TRP A 58 2.32 0.26 -10.46
C TRP A 58 3.47 0.94 -11.21
N LYS A 59 4.29 0.18 -11.91
CA LYS A 59 5.39 0.75 -12.73
C LYS A 59 4.89 1.65 -13.85
N TYR A 60 3.75 1.32 -14.43
CA TYR A 60 3.12 2.17 -15.42
C TYR A 60 2.65 3.49 -14.81
N ALA A 61 1.98 3.43 -13.65
CA ALA A 61 1.50 4.62 -12.94
C ALA A 61 2.65 5.55 -12.49
N GLU A 62 3.76 4.98 -12.02
CA GLU A 62 4.97 5.75 -11.69
C GLU A 62 5.52 6.51 -12.91
N ALA A 63 5.52 5.86 -14.08
CA ALA A 63 6.03 6.46 -15.32
C ALA A 63 5.04 7.41 -15.99
N ASN A 64 3.74 7.26 -15.77
CA ASN A 64 2.66 7.96 -16.45
C ASN A 64 1.59 8.47 -15.45
N PRO A 65 1.96 9.32 -14.47
CA PRO A 65 1.06 9.66 -13.35
C PRO A 65 -0.23 10.37 -13.80
N GLY A 66 -0.17 11.20 -14.82
CA GLY A 66 -1.37 11.88 -15.36
C GLY A 66 -2.35 10.91 -16.00
N GLU A 67 -1.86 9.97 -16.82
CA GLU A 67 -2.72 8.95 -17.43
C GLU A 67 -3.28 7.99 -16.39
N ALA A 68 -2.47 7.61 -15.39
CA ALA A 68 -2.94 6.79 -14.27
C ALA A 68 -4.04 7.49 -13.47
N ALA A 69 -3.92 8.80 -13.22
CA ALA A 69 -4.98 9.59 -12.60
C ALA A 69 -6.28 9.56 -13.40
N ASN A 70 -6.21 9.70 -14.72
CA ASN A 70 -7.39 9.61 -15.60
C ASN A 70 -8.03 8.22 -15.55
N ILE A 71 -7.23 7.15 -15.55
CA ILE A 71 -7.76 5.78 -15.40
C ILE A 71 -8.53 5.62 -14.07
N VAL A 72 -8.05 6.21 -12.98
CA VAL A 72 -8.77 6.19 -11.69
C VAL A 72 -10.11 6.96 -11.82
N LEU A 73 -10.09 8.14 -12.43
CA LEU A 73 -11.30 8.95 -12.63
C LEU A 73 -12.33 8.24 -13.51
N ASP A 74 -11.89 7.60 -14.59
CA ASP A 74 -12.76 6.83 -15.49
C ASP A 74 -13.45 5.63 -14.79
N ASN A 75 -12.87 5.15 -13.68
CA ASN A 75 -13.41 4.06 -12.88
C ASN A 75 -14.06 4.54 -11.56
N ASP A 76 -14.13 5.85 -11.31
CA ASP A 76 -14.80 6.41 -10.14
C ASP A 76 -16.32 6.56 -10.39
N GLU A 77 -17.07 5.55 -10.00
CA GLU A 77 -18.55 5.58 -10.07
C GLU A 77 -19.18 6.56 -9.08
N SER A 78 -18.44 7.02 -8.07
CA SER A 78 -18.95 7.95 -7.06
C SER A 78 -19.00 9.39 -7.54
N GLY A 79 -18.15 9.76 -8.51
CA GLY A 79 -17.94 11.13 -8.96
C GLY A 79 -17.35 12.06 -7.89
N ALA A 80 -16.82 11.50 -6.81
CA ALA A 80 -16.27 12.27 -5.69
C ALA A 80 -14.80 12.66 -5.90
N GLN A 81 -14.11 12.01 -6.83
CA GLN A 81 -12.71 12.27 -7.11
C GLN A 81 -12.54 13.47 -8.06
N THR A 82 -11.46 14.22 -7.87
CA THR A 82 -11.07 15.31 -8.77
C THR A 82 -9.75 15.01 -9.44
N GLU A 83 -9.54 15.50 -10.66
CA GLU A 83 -8.28 15.34 -11.39
C GLU A 83 -7.08 15.86 -10.59
N ALA A 84 -7.18 17.08 -10.03
CA ALA A 84 -6.12 17.69 -9.25
C ALA A 84 -5.72 16.81 -8.04
N HIS A 85 -6.72 16.24 -7.34
CA HIS A 85 -6.47 15.33 -6.22
C HIS A 85 -5.79 14.04 -6.69
N GLN A 86 -6.29 13.41 -7.75
CA GLN A 86 -5.73 12.16 -8.26
C GLN A 86 -4.31 12.31 -8.80
N VAL A 87 -4.01 13.39 -9.51
CA VAL A 87 -2.64 13.69 -9.96
C VAL A 87 -1.69 13.87 -8.77
N ARG A 88 -2.13 14.57 -7.72
CA ARG A 88 -1.36 14.70 -6.47
C ARG A 88 -1.14 13.33 -5.83
N MET A 89 -2.18 12.52 -5.69
CA MET A 89 -2.08 11.18 -5.09
C MET A 89 -1.13 10.28 -5.88
N MET A 90 -1.19 10.27 -7.21
CA MET A 90 -0.23 9.52 -8.05
C MET A 90 1.21 9.93 -7.75
N GLY A 91 1.47 11.25 -7.60
CA GLY A 91 2.80 11.76 -7.27
C GLY A 91 3.28 11.34 -5.88
N GLU A 92 2.43 11.35 -4.86
CA GLU A 92 2.79 10.92 -3.51
C GLU A 92 3.00 9.40 -3.42
N ILE A 93 2.14 8.61 -4.04
CA ILE A 93 2.29 7.16 -4.09
C ILE A 93 3.57 6.75 -4.85
N ALA A 94 3.89 7.43 -5.96
CA ALA A 94 5.12 7.17 -6.70
C ALA A 94 6.38 7.37 -5.83
N LYS A 95 6.37 8.31 -4.89
CA LYS A 95 7.47 8.49 -3.93
C LYS A 95 7.58 7.31 -2.95
N LEU A 96 6.45 6.76 -2.51
CA LEU A 96 6.41 5.63 -1.59
C LEU A 96 6.81 4.32 -2.27
N THR A 97 6.44 4.14 -3.54
CA THR A 97 6.72 2.90 -4.30
C THR A 97 8.08 2.92 -4.99
N ALA A 98 8.73 4.08 -5.06
CA ALA A 98 10.04 4.24 -5.71
C ALA A 98 11.07 3.24 -5.16
N GLY A 99 11.59 2.40 -6.03
CA GLY A 99 12.56 1.36 -5.67
C GLY A 99 11.96 0.10 -5.02
N SER A 100 10.65 0.07 -4.75
CA SER A 100 9.98 -1.15 -4.28
C SER A 100 9.86 -2.18 -5.41
N ASN A 101 10.05 -3.44 -5.04
CA ASN A 101 9.79 -4.57 -5.93
C ASN A 101 8.46 -5.28 -5.62
N GLY A 102 7.68 -4.77 -4.66
CA GLY A 102 6.41 -5.36 -4.24
C GLY A 102 6.55 -6.58 -3.32
N THR A 103 7.76 -6.91 -2.87
CA THR A 103 7.99 -7.98 -1.91
C THR A 103 7.91 -7.41 -0.49
N LEU A 104 7.18 -8.08 0.40
CA LEU A 104 7.12 -7.70 1.81
C LEU A 104 8.49 -7.87 2.45
N ASP A 105 8.99 -6.82 3.12
CA ASP A 105 10.19 -6.90 3.96
C ASP A 105 9.81 -7.46 5.34
N PRO A 106 10.43 -8.58 5.76
CA PRO A 106 10.18 -9.13 7.10
C PRO A 106 10.46 -8.15 8.24
N ALA A 107 11.43 -7.25 8.10
CA ALA A 107 11.74 -6.26 9.12
C ALA A 107 10.62 -5.22 9.26
N ASP A 108 10.00 -4.81 8.15
CA ASP A 108 8.84 -3.92 8.15
C ASP A 108 7.61 -4.59 8.78
N TYR A 109 7.43 -5.89 8.51
CA TYR A 109 6.39 -6.67 9.16
C TYR A 109 6.60 -6.76 10.68
N GLU A 110 7.81 -7.08 11.13
CA GLU A 110 8.13 -7.17 12.56
C GLU A 110 7.95 -5.82 13.27
N ARG A 111 8.33 -4.72 12.64
CA ARG A 111 8.10 -3.36 13.17
C ARG A 111 6.60 -3.06 13.30
N THR A 112 5.81 -3.44 12.29
CA THR A 112 4.35 -3.28 12.33
C THR A 112 3.74 -4.08 13.50
N VAL A 113 4.13 -5.34 13.67
CA VAL A 113 3.70 -6.18 14.80
C VAL A 113 4.09 -5.55 16.14
N ALA A 114 5.32 -5.08 16.28
CA ALA A 114 5.78 -4.44 17.49
C ALA A 114 4.96 -3.17 17.83
N THR A 115 4.65 -2.36 16.84
CA THR A 115 3.81 -1.16 17.00
C THR A 115 2.39 -1.53 17.45
N LEU A 116 1.77 -2.54 16.86
CA LEU A 116 0.43 -2.99 17.22
C LEU A 116 0.37 -3.63 18.62
N MET A 117 1.46 -4.25 19.08
CA MET A 117 1.58 -4.80 20.43
C MET A 117 1.89 -3.74 21.50
N ALA A 118 2.45 -2.61 21.12
CA ALA A 118 2.88 -1.55 22.03
C ALA A 118 1.76 -0.58 22.45
N GLY A 119 0.51 -0.82 22.10
CA GLY A 119 -0.65 0.07 22.27
C GLY A 119 -1.08 0.37 23.70
N GLY A 120 -0.15 0.50 24.65
CA GLY A 120 -0.43 0.89 26.03
C GLY A 120 -1.29 -0.14 26.78
N SER A 121 -2.38 0.35 27.41
CA SER A 121 -3.30 -0.53 28.19
C SER A 121 -4.25 -1.36 27.31
N ASP A 122 -4.38 -1.03 26.03
CA ASP A 122 -5.31 -1.69 25.10
C ASP A 122 -4.63 -1.88 23.73
N PRO A 123 -3.67 -2.80 23.61
CA PRO A 123 -2.97 -3.05 22.37
C PRO A 123 -3.90 -3.65 21.31
N VAL A 124 -3.68 -3.32 20.05
CA VAL A 124 -4.47 -3.83 18.91
C VAL A 124 -4.37 -5.36 18.82
N ILE A 125 -3.19 -5.90 19.10
CA ILE A 125 -2.94 -7.34 19.21
C ILE A 125 -2.20 -7.66 20.51
N THR A 126 -2.55 -8.77 21.14
CA THR A 126 -1.98 -9.22 22.42
C THR A 126 -0.95 -10.33 22.27
N ALA A 127 -0.80 -10.88 21.07
CA ALA A 127 0.16 -11.93 20.76
C ALA A 127 0.73 -11.74 19.36
N LYS A 128 1.99 -12.13 19.18
CA LYS A 128 2.64 -12.09 17.87
C LYS A 128 1.95 -13.07 16.91
N PRO A 129 1.49 -12.59 15.72
CA PRO A 129 0.92 -13.49 14.72
C PRO A 129 1.96 -14.49 14.18
N SER A 130 1.50 -15.67 13.78
CA SER A 130 2.33 -16.67 13.10
C SER A 130 1.74 -17.03 11.74
N GLY A 131 2.58 -17.23 10.72
CA GLY A 131 2.14 -17.62 9.38
C GLY A 131 1.30 -16.57 8.63
N ALA A 132 1.37 -15.30 9.05
CA ALA A 132 0.50 -14.24 8.51
C ALA A 132 0.97 -13.70 7.14
N TRP A 133 2.15 -14.08 6.66
CA TRP A 133 2.66 -13.68 5.35
C TRP A 133 3.48 -14.79 4.68
N THR A 134 3.66 -14.69 3.36
CA THR A 134 4.46 -15.63 2.59
C THR A 134 5.05 -14.96 1.36
N HIS A 135 6.25 -15.35 0.96
CA HIS A 135 6.87 -14.97 -0.31
C HIS A 135 6.57 -15.96 -1.45
N ALA A 136 5.84 -17.05 -1.19
CA ALA A 136 5.64 -18.12 -2.17
C ALA A 136 5.00 -17.66 -3.49
N ILE A 137 4.22 -16.57 -3.46
CA ILE A 137 3.60 -15.96 -4.64
C ILE A 137 4.55 -14.94 -5.28
N THR A 138 5.10 -14.01 -4.50
CA THR A 138 5.99 -12.95 -5.00
C THR A 138 7.26 -13.53 -5.61
N ASP A 139 7.86 -14.57 -5.03
CA ASP A 139 9.03 -15.27 -5.57
C ASP A 139 8.82 -15.83 -6.98
N LYS A 140 7.59 -16.15 -7.35
CA LYS A 140 7.23 -16.65 -8.70
C LYS A 140 6.78 -15.51 -9.63
N ALA A 141 6.16 -14.48 -9.07
CA ALA A 141 5.59 -13.38 -9.84
C ALA A 141 6.64 -12.38 -10.32
N LEU A 142 7.67 -12.15 -9.52
CA LEU A 142 8.62 -11.02 -9.65
C LEU A 142 10.01 -11.44 -10.14
N LYS A 143 10.12 -12.66 -10.66
CA LYS A 143 11.33 -13.18 -11.32
C LYS A 143 11.49 -12.65 -12.73
#